data_7d1354120132e8b548acf813d42adc9b
#
_entry.id   7d1354120132e8b548acf813d42adc9b
#
_cell.length_a   1.000
_cell.length_b   1.000
_cell.length_c   1.000
_cell.angle_alpha   90.00
_cell.angle_beta   90.00
_cell.angle_gamma   90.00
#
_symmetry.space_group_name_H-M   'P 1'
#
loop_
_entity.id
_entity.type
_entity.pdbx_description
1 polymer ?
#
loop_
_entity_poly.entity_id
_entity_poly.type
_entity_poly.pdbx_seq_one_letter_code
_entity_poly.pdbx_strand_id
1 'polypeptide(L)'
;DDFLFFGASIVNLIQSKVLNQDINEPNQFARNYYFFGGYNFTDETTKIGFEQSFLLKKTEYTDFQYDINLKAIFNNIFWLGAGYRSNDELIALFGFNYDKFSLIYSIDYNYGEIGNYSGASHEFSLVFYFRKGSNINWENNRILFENF
;
A
#
# COMPACT_ATOMS: atom_id res chain seq x y z
N ASP A 1 5.69 21.20 1.51
CA ASP A 1 4.96 21.01 0.25
C ASP A 1 3.80 20.07 0.45
N ASP A 2 2.62 20.49 -0.06
CA ASP A 2 1.40 19.69 0.03
C ASP A 2 1.16 19.03 -1.33
N PHE A 3 0.80 17.76 -1.32
CA PHE A 3 0.53 17.01 -2.54
C PHE A 3 -0.73 16.17 -2.39
N LEU A 4 -1.69 16.35 -3.33
CA LEU A 4 -2.91 15.56 -3.43
C LEU A 4 -2.83 14.72 -4.71
N PHE A 5 -3.16 13.44 -4.60
CA PHE A 5 -3.25 12.53 -5.75
C PHE A 5 -4.51 11.68 -5.69
N PHE A 6 -4.97 11.24 -6.84
CA PHE A 6 -6.04 10.24 -6.97
C PHE A 6 -5.93 9.52 -8.31
N GLY A 7 -6.45 8.31 -8.36
CA GLY A 7 -6.46 7.50 -9.56
C GLY A 7 -7.54 6.45 -9.55
N ALA A 8 -7.80 5.89 -10.71
CA ALA A 8 -8.71 4.77 -10.89
C ALA A 8 -8.13 3.77 -11.88
N SER A 9 -8.40 2.48 -11.67
CA SER A 9 -7.98 1.40 -12.55
C SER A 9 -9.07 0.35 -12.69
N ILE A 10 -9.16 -0.24 -13.86
CA ILE A 10 -10.03 -1.38 -14.14
C ILE A 10 -9.16 -2.50 -14.71
N VAL A 11 -9.16 -3.63 -14.04
CA VAL A 11 -8.41 -4.82 -14.45
C VAL A 11 -9.39 -5.86 -15.01
N ASN A 12 -8.96 -6.61 -16.02
CA ASN A 12 -9.78 -7.57 -16.75
C ASN A 12 -11.02 -6.93 -17.42
N LEU A 13 -10.85 -5.72 -17.98
CA LEU A 13 -11.95 -4.99 -18.67
C LEU A 13 -12.60 -5.85 -19.77
N ILE A 14 -11.76 -6.56 -20.54
CA ILE A 14 -12.22 -7.54 -21.54
C ILE A 14 -12.07 -8.92 -20.89
N GLN A 15 -13.22 -9.52 -20.59
CA GLN A 15 -13.25 -10.85 -19.99
C GLN A 15 -12.94 -11.93 -21.02
N SER A 16 -11.81 -12.60 -20.87
CA SER A 16 -11.50 -13.79 -21.66
C SER A 16 -12.22 -15.00 -21.09
N LYS A 17 -12.99 -15.69 -21.93
CA LYS A 17 -13.61 -16.96 -21.58
C LYS A 17 -12.58 -18.08 -21.75
N VAL A 18 -12.25 -18.76 -20.68
CA VAL A 18 -11.46 -20.00 -20.77
C VAL A 18 -12.44 -21.15 -20.86
N LEU A 19 -12.51 -21.75 -22.04
CA LEU A 19 -13.28 -22.99 -22.25
C LEU A 19 -12.48 -24.14 -21.67
N ASN A 20 -12.85 -24.61 -20.49
CA ASN A 20 -12.37 -25.88 -19.97
C ASN A 20 -13.24 -26.98 -20.58
N GLN A 21 -12.63 -27.91 -21.33
CA GLN A 21 -13.35 -28.98 -22.02
C GLN A 21 -14.05 -29.96 -21.06
N ASP A 22 -13.66 -29.98 -19.80
CA ASP A 22 -14.18 -30.89 -18.77
C ASP A 22 -15.29 -30.29 -17.86
N ILE A 23 -15.55 -28.98 -17.96
CA ILE A 23 -16.55 -28.29 -17.12
C ILE A 23 -17.40 -27.43 -18.06
N ASN A 24 -18.71 -27.74 -18.14
CA ASN A 24 -19.67 -27.01 -18.99
C ASN A 24 -19.92 -25.55 -18.57
N GLU A 25 -19.14 -24.95 -17.69
CA GLU A 25 -19.24 -23.57 -17.28
C GLU A 25 -18.04 -22.76 -17.75
N PRO A 26 -18.27 -21.62 -18.44
CA PRO A 26 -17.18 -20.74 -18.84
C PRO A 26 -16.58 -20.07 -17.61
N ASN A 27 -15.35 -20.39 -17.30
CA ASN A 27 -14.60 -19.69 -16.26
C ASN A 27 -14.21 -18.30 -16.81
N GLN A 28 -14.80 -17.24 -16.24
CA GLN A 28 -14.53 -15.86 -16.64
C GLN A 28 -13.69 -15.17 -15.55
N PHE A 29 -12.66 -14.44 -15.98
CA PHE A 29 -11.93 -13.57 -15.05
C PHE A 29 -12.83 -12.43 -14.59
N ALA A 30 -13.04 -12.31 -13.28
CA ALA A 30 -13.79 -11.22 -12.67
C ALA A 30 -13.14 -9.86 -12.98
N ARG A 31 -13.94 -8.84 -13.24
CA ARG A 31 -13.47 -7.47 -13.32
C ARG A 31 -13.15 -6.95 -11.94
N ASN A 32 -12.04 -6.23 -11.85
CA ASN A 32 -11.65 -5.56 -10.63
C ASN A 32 -11.61 -4.05 -10.88
N TYR A 33 -12.26 -3.31 -10.01
CA TYR A 33 -12.31 -1.85 -10.02
C TYR A 33 -11.54 -1.34 -8.83
N TYR A 34 -10.63 -0.40 -9.06
CA TYR A 34 -9.82 0.24 -8.04
C TYR A 34 -10.02 1.75 -8.12
N PHE A 35 -10.18 2.38 -6.99
CA PHE A 35 -10.10 3.83 -6.84
C PHE A 35 -9.22 4.13 -5.64
N PHE A 36 -8.24 4.99 -5.81
CA PHE A 36 -7.28 5.32 -4.77
C PHE A 36 -6.97 6.80 -4.76
N GLY A 37 -6.51 7.27 -3.63
CA GLY A 37 -6.06 8.65 -3.48
C GLY A 37 -5.35 8.84 -2.16
N GLY A 38 -4.73 10.00 -2.02
CA GLY A 38 -4.03 10.36 -0.80
C GLY A 38 -3.63 11.82 -0.78
N TYR A 39 -3.24 12.26 0.39
CA TYR A 39 -2.76 13.59 0.66
C TYR A 39 -1.51 13.53 1.52
N ASN A 40 -0.49 14.23 1.08
CA ASN A 40 0.79 14.35 1.76
C ASN A 40 0.97 15.80 2.21
N PHE A 41 1.27 15.98 3.47
CA PHE A 41 1.61 17.25 4.07
C PHE A 41 3.01 17.19 4.67
N THR A 42 3.84 18.18 4.44
CA THR A 42 5.14 18.31 5.09
C THR A 42 5.37 19.74 5.55
N ASP A 43 5.60 19.90 6.84
CA ASP A 43 6.08 21.14 7.42
C ASP A 43 7.62 21.17 7.32
N GLU A 44 8.13 22.05 6.47
CA GLU A 44 9.58 22.22 6.24
C GLU A 44 10.31 22.76 7.47
N THR A 45 9.62 23.48 8.34
CA THR A 45 10.21 24.07 9.54
C THR A 45 10.48 23.03 10.60
N THR A 46 9.50 22.19 10.88
CA THR A 46 9.60 21.12 11.88
C THR A 46 10.16 19.82 11.30
N LYS A 47 10.21 19.70 9.97
CA LYS A 47 10.55 18.47 9.23
C LYS A 47 9.69 17.28 9.62
N ILE A 48 8.42 17.55 9.96
CA ILE A 48 7.41 16.53 10.22
C ILE A 48 6.50 16.45 9.01
N GLY A 49 6.30 15.24 8.49
CA GLY A 49 5.39 14.96 7.40
C GLY A 49 4.27 14.01 7.84
N PHE A 50 3.11 14.15 7.19
CA PHE A 50 1.98 13.24 7.32
C PHE A 50 1.54 12.81 5.92
N GLU A 51 1.36 11.52 5.74
CA GLU A 51 0.82 10.93 4.53
C GLU A 51 -0.46 10.17 4.90
N GLN A 52 -1.53 10.42 4.13
CA GLN A 52 -2.79 9.72 4.26
C GLN A 52 -3.12 9.13 2.90
N SER A 53 -3.49 7.88 2.84
CA SER A 53 -3.94 7.26 1.60
C SER A 53 -5.11 6.33 1.82
N PHE A 54 -5.88 6.11 0.77
CA PHE A 54 -6.96 5.15 0.75
C PHE A 54 -6.97 4.39 -0.56
N LEU A 55 -7.43 3.15 -0.50
CA LEU A 55 -7.71 2.30 -1.65
C LEU A 55 -9.12 1.72 -1.50
N LEU A 56 -9.91 1.87 -2.54
CA LEU A 56 -11.21 1.23 -2.68
C LEU A 56 -11.10 0.17 -3.76
N LYS A 57 -11.48 -1.05 -3.44
CA LYS A 57 -11.45 -2.19 -4.36
C LYS A 57 -12.84 -2.84 -4.43
N LYS A 58 -13.31 -3.08 -5.64
CA LYS A 58 -14.52 -3.85 -5.90
C LYS A 58 -14.22 -4.90 -6.96
N THR A 59 -14.46 -6.15 -6.62
CA THR A 59 -14.47 -7.25 -7.58
C THR A 59 -15.93 -7.59 -7.92
N GLU A 60 -16.18 -8.00 -9.14
CA GLU A 60 -17.55 -8.20 -9.67
C GLU A 60 -18.40 -9.13 -8.80
N TYR A 61 -17.77 -10.11 -8.14
CA TYR A 61 -18.46 -11.15 -7.36
C TYR A 61 -18.16 -11.12 -5.86
N THR A 62 -17.38 -10.14 -5.37
CA THR A 62 -17.04 -10.04 -3.94
C THR A 62 -17.56 -8.74 -3.34
N ASP A 63 -17.55 -8.68 -2.02
CA ASP A 63 -17.87 -7.46 -1.30
C ASP A 63 -16.88 -6.34 -1.59
N PHE A 64 -17.29 -5.14 -1.26
CA PHE A 64 -16.46 -3.94 -1.37
C PHE A 64 -15.38 -3.94 -0.28
N GLN A 65 -14.14 -3.77 -0.69
CA GLN A 65 -13.00 -3.65 0.22
C GLN A 65 -12.49 -2.20 0.21
N TYR A 66 -12.12 -1.72 1.38
CA TYR A 66 -11.41 -0.44 1.52
C TYR A 66 -10.24 -0.57 2.47
N ASP A 67 -9.17 0.12 2.13
CA ASP A 67 -7.93 0.22 2.90
C ASP A 67 -7.67 1.69 3.18
N ILE A 68 -7.34 2.03 4.41
CA ILE A 68 -6.99 3.38 4.86
C ILE A 68 -5.63 3.32 5.53
N ASN A 69 -4.71 4.19 5.15
CA ASN A 69 -3.37 4.25 5.70
C ASN A 69 -3.04 5.67 6.18
N LEU A 70 -2.35 5.73 7.31
CA LEU A 70 -1.80 6.96 7.89
C LEU A 70 -0.32 6.72 8.17
N LYS A 71 0.51 7.72 7.87
CA LYS A 71 1.95 7.66 8.09
C LYS A 71 2.45 9.01 8.61
N ALA A 72 3.26 8.99 9.65
CA ALA A 72 3.95 10.14 10.18
C ALA A 72 5.45 9.99 9.93
N ILE A 73 6.08 11.01 9.38
CA ILE A 73 7.48 11.03 8.96
C ILE A 73 8.22 12.07 9.80
N PHE A 74 9.38 11.71 10.31
CA PHE A 74 10.19 12.54 11.18
C PHE A 74 11.59 12.73 10.58
N ASN A 75 11.95 13.98 10.33
CA ASN A 75 13.24 14.39 9.77
C ASN A 75 13.64 13.64 8.49
N ASN A 76 12.70 13.07 7.75
CA ASN A 76 12.94 12.18 6.60
C ASN A 76 13.84 10.95 6.93
N ILE A 77 14.06 10.65 8.21
CA ILE A 77 14.93 9.56 8.68
C ILE A 77 14.08 8.36 9.10
N PHE A 78 13.11 8.56 9.94
CA PHE A 78 12.22 7.49 10.37
C PHE A 78 10.76 7.87 10.23
N TRP A 79 9.92 6.85 10.08
CA TRP A 79 8.49 7.03 9.96
C TRP A 79 7.74 5.88 10.62
N LEU A 80 6.54 6.18 11.05
CA LEU A 80 5.58 5.24 11.60
C LEU A 80 4.32 5.28 10.77
N GLY A 81 3.75 4.12 10.50
CA GLY A 81 2.50 3.98 9.76
C GLY A 81 1.51 3.09 10.49
N ALA A 82 0.24 3.35 10.24
CA ALA A 82 -0.86 2.49 10.65
C ALA A 82 -1.83 2.35 9.49
N GLY A 83 -2.29 1.14 9.22
CA GLY A 83 -3.27 0.81 8.19
C GLY A 83 -4.46 0.06 8.77
N TYR A 84 -5.60 0.26 8.15
CA TYR A 84 -6.81 -0.50 8.39
C TYR A 84 -7.37 -1.00 7.07
N ARG A 85 -7.67 -2.30 7.03
CA ARG A 85 -8.31 -2.96 5.89
C ARG A 85 -9.66 -3.54 6.32
N SER A 86 -10.67 -3.34 5.49
CA SER A 86 -12.06 -3.74 5.79
C SER A 86 -12.28 -5.25 6.01
N ASN A 87 -11.27 -6.08 5.74
CA ASN A 87 -11.28 -7.52 6.02
C ASN A 87 -10.77 -7.86 7.43
N ASP A 88 -11.06 -6.98 8.41
CA ASP A 88 -10.68 -7.15 9.80
C ASP A 88 -9.16 -7.23 10.03
N GLU A 89 -8.41 -6.42 9.28
CA GLU A 89 -6.94 -6.40 9.33
C GLU A 89 -6.43 -5.02 9.77
N LEU A 90 -5.53 -5.04 10.74
CA LEU A 90 -4.78 -3.88 11.21
C LEU A 90 -3.31 -4.06 10.84
N ILE A 91 -2.72 -3.01 10.32
CA ILE A 91 -1.32 -2.98 9.87
C ILE A 91 -0.59 -1.93 10.68
N ALA A 92 0.57 -2.28 11.21
CA ALA A 92 1.52 -1.33 11.80
C ALA A 92 2.83 -1.39 11.03
N LEU A 93 3.40 -0.23 10.73
CA LEU A 93 4.59 -0.09 9.92
C LEU A 93 5.62 0.79 10.65
N PHE A 94 6.86 0.42 10.51
CA PHE A 94 8.01 1.22 10.93
C PHE A 94 9.02 1.25 9.80
N GLY A 95 9.56 2.43 9.50
CA GLY A 95 10.60 2.58 8.50
C GLY A 95 11.73 3.49 8.99
N PHE A 96 12.93 3.16 8.56
CA PHE A 96 14.15 3.91 8.83
C PHE A 96 14.93 4.09 7.55
N ASN A 97 15.24 5.34 7.20
CA ASN A 97 16.01 5.71 6.02
C ASN A 97 17.36 6.26 6.42
N TYR A 98 18.43 5.71 5.86
CA TYR A 98 19.78 6.18 6.10
C TYR A 98 20.63 6.10 4.84
N ASP A 99 21.13 7.25 4.36
CA ASP A 99 21.94 7.38 3.14
C ASP A 99 21.36 6.63 1.93
N LYS A 100 21.84 5.44 1.66
CA LYS A 100 21.48 4.65 0.48
C LYS A 100 20.61 3.44 0.80
N PHE A 101 20.14 3.29 2.01
CA PHE A 101 19.29 2.17 2.37
C PHE A 101 18.06 2.60 3.17
N SER A 102 17.00 1.85 3.00
CA SER A 102 15.80 1.89 3.82
C SER A 102 15.55 0.54 4.44
N LEU A 103 15.20 0.57 5.69
CA LEU A 103 14.74 -0.56 6.46
C LEU A 103 13.25 -0.38 6.75
N ILE A 104 12.46 -1.40 6.48
CA ILE A 104 11.02 -1.36 6.72
C ILE A 104 10.64 -2.62 7.48
N TYR A 105 9.81 -2.46 8.49
CA TYR A 105 9.23 -3.54 9.25
C TYR A 105 7.73 -3.35 9.33
N SER A 106 6.95 -4.39 9.03
CA SER A 106 5.51 -4.39 9.15
C SER A 106 5.02 -5.52 10.07
N ILE A 107 3.89 -5.25 10.70
CA ILE A 107 3.13 -6.22 11.48
C ILE A 107 1.69 -6.14 10.98
N ASP A 108 1.16 -7.24 10.46
CA ASP A 108 -0.20 -7.36 10.02
C ASP A 108 -0.95 -8.26 10.99
N TYR A 109 -2.00 -7.73 11.59
CA TYR A 109 -2.83 -8.43 12.56
C TYR A 109 -4.26 -8.53 12.05
N ASN A 110 -4.70 -9.76 11.80
CA ASN A 110 -6.09 -10.04 11.46
C ASN A 110 -6.86 -10.36 12.74
N TYR A 111 -7.90 -9.56 13.05
CA TYR A 111 -8.73 -9.74 14.24
C TYR A 111 -10.08 -10.41 13.93
N GLY A 112 -10.34 -10.75 12.68
CA GLY A 112 -11.51 -11.54 12.26
C GLY A 112 -11.41 -13.02 12.63
N GLU A 113 -12.35 -13.81 12.15
CA GLU A 113 -12.41 -15.25 12.45
C GLU A 113 -11.11 -15.99 12.04
N ILE A 114 -10.47 -15.57 10.96
CA ILE A 114 -9.21 -16.14 10.47
C ILE A 114 -8.06 -15.83 11.43
N GLY A 115 -8.06 -14.65 12.06
CA GLY A 115 -7.02 -14.22 12.99
C GLY A 115 -6.87 -15.12 14.22
N ASN A 116 -7.93 -15.80 14.61
CA ASN A 116 -7.88 -16.78 15.71
C ASN A 116 -6.98 -17.99 15.41
N TYR A 117 -6.66 -18.22 14.13
CA TYR A 117 -5.85 -19.36 13.68
C TYR A 117 -4.50 -18.97 13.07
N SER A 118 -4.36 -17.74 12.57
CA SER A 118 -3.17 -17.32 11.80
C SER A 118 -2.15 -16.50 12.60
N GLY A 119 -2.57 -15.86 13.70
CA GLY A 119 -1.68 -14.96 14.44
C GLY A 119 -1.33 -13.68 13.64
N ALA A 120 -0.30 -12.96 14.07
CA ALA A 120 0.23 -11.81 13.37
C ALA A 120 1.27 -12.24 12.31
N SER A 121 1.25 -11.59 11.14
CA SER A 121 2.31 -11.70 10.14
C SER A 121 3.37 -10.61 10.41
N HIS A 122 4.62 -10.94 10.17
CA HIS A 122 5.76 -10.05 10.35
C HIS A 122 6.57 -10.03 9.06
N GLU A 123 6.78 -8.85 8.52
CA GLU A 123 7.58 -8.68 7.32
C GLU A 123 8.75 -7.73 7.58
N PHE A 124 9.86 -8.02 6.93
CA PHE A 124 11.07 -7.23 7.03
C PHE A 124 11.62 -6.99 5.62
N SER A 125 11.77 -5.72 5.25
CA SER A 125 12.27 -5.32 3.95
C SER A 125 13.50 -4.43 4.09
N LEU A 126 14.51 -4.69 3.26
CA LEU A 126 15.71 -3.88 3.14
C LEU A 126 15.84 -3.41 1.68
N VAL A 127 15.89 -2.11 1.48
CA VAL A 127 15.96 -1.48 0.16
C VAL A 127 17.29 -0.74 0.02
N PHE A 128 18.00 -1.00 -1.08
CA PHE A 128 19.22 -0.29 -1.43
C PHE A 128 19.01 0.57 -2.67
N TYR A 129 19.45 1.83 -2.61
CA TYR A 129 19.37 2.79 -3.71
C TYR A 129 20.72 2.89 -4.42
N PHE A 130 20.78 2.38 -5.64
CA PHE A 130 21.94 2.46 -6.52
C PHE A 130 21.79 3.65 -7.48
N ARG A 131 22.19 4.86 -7.08
CA ARG A 131 22.16 6.03 -7.97
C ARG A 131 23.59 6.49 -8.26
N LYS A 132 23.89 6.61 -9.57
CA LYS A 132 25.16 7.16 -10.04
C LYS A 132 25.08 8.69 -10.01
N GLY A 133 25.72 9.31 -9.00
CA GLY A 133 26.06 10.73 -8.99
C GLY A 133 24.88 11.69 -8.88
N SER A 134 24.46 12.00 -7.71
CA SER A 134 24.04 13.30 -7.15
C SER A 134 23.42 13.07 -5.77
N ASN A 135 23.45 14.08 -4.91
CA ASN A 135 22.86 14.04 -3.59
C ASN A 135 21.44 13.50 -3.67
N ILE A 136 21.16 12.41 -2.94
CA ILE A 136 19.82 11.84 -2.87
C ILE A 136 18.98 12.83 -2.09
N ASN A 137 18.12 13.56 -2.81
CA ASN A 137 17.09 14.35 -2.18
C ASN A 137 15.90 13.41 -1.89
N TRP A 138 15.73 13.02 -0.65
CA TRP A 138 14.67 12.09 -0.19
C TRP A 138 13.26 12.62 -0.46
N GLU A 139 13.11 13.93 -0.61
CA GLU A 139 11.85 14.57 -0.94
C GLU A 139 11.27 14.13 -2.29
N ASN A 140 12.15 13.79 -3.25
CA ASN A 140 11.74 13.37 -4.59
C ASN A 140 11.54 11.84 -4.73
N ASN A 141 11.89 11.04 -3.72
CA ASN A 141 11.79 9.58 -3.79
C ASN A 141 10.54 9.00 -3.08
N ARG A 142 9.65 9.83 -2.56
CA ARG A 142 8.43 9.41 -1.85
C ARG A 142 7.48 8.57 -2.69
N ILE A 143 7.49 8.74 -4.00
CA ILE A 143 6.50 8.17 -4.92
C ILE A 143 6.73 6.67 -5.21
N LEU A 144 7.90 6.12 -4.90
CA LEU A 144 8.28 4.77 -5.37
C LEU A 144 7.83 3.61 -4.45
N PHE A 145 7.32 3.89 -3.25
CA PHE A 145 6.98 2.83 -2.27
C PHE A 145 5.49 2.73 -1.92
N GLU A 146 4.62 3.49 -2.58
CA GLU A 146 3.19 3.52 -2.28
C GLU A 146 2.37 2.41 -2.97
N ASN A 147 3.00 1.49 -3.67
CA ASN A 147 2.29 0.47 -4.47
C ASN A 147 2.52 -0.99 -4.03
N PHE A 148 2.81 -1.23 -2.75
CA PHE A 148 2.87 -2.59 -2.23
C PHE A 148 1.93 -2.79 -1.05
#